data_39f1b6f7c988df8b7536ea9d922e9820
#
_entry.id   39f1b6f7c988df8b7536ea9d922e9820
#
_cell.length_a   1.000
_cell.length_b   1.000
_cell.length_c   1.000
_cell.angle_alpha   90.00
_cell.angle_beta   90.00
_cell.angle_gamma   90.00
#
_symmetry.space_group_name_H-M   'P 1'
#
loop_
_entity.id
_entity.type
_entity.pdbx_description
1 polymer ?
#
loop_
_entity_poly.entity_id
_entity_poly.type
_entity_poly.pdbx_seq_one_letter_code
_entity_poly.pdbx_strand_id
1 'polypeptide(L)'
;MSKLTAGTYEKYNAKYSTLTLTDGEYALTVTPEKGGMATSFTKSGEEYLWLRDKNYESSDRPRCGVPILFPSCGKPDGGVHHFNGSDYPIEVHGFADLLPWQVKTAADDEIVLTLTPNGLTKFVYPFDFLLEMRYTLSGAKAGLELTVHNTSDKALPFSIGFHPYFAASKLENVHFDINAATCSENAKGEQPAAPETITLTRKEGSADSIRLMTGVKSPMRLT
;
A
#
# COMPACT_ATOMS: atom_id res chain seq x y z
N MET A 1 -5.90 -0.05 -25.50
CA MET A 1 -4.65 -0.78 -25.10
C MET A 1 -3.83 0.18 -24.29
N SER A 2 -3.32 -0.31 -23.18
CA SER A 2 -2.44 0.47 -22.30
C SER A 2 -1.14 0.82 -23.00
N LYS A 3 -0.53 1.90 -22.55
CA LYS A 3 0.77 2.38 -23.06
C LYS A 3 1.62 2.84 -21.89
N LEU A 4 2.88 2.42 -21.87
CA LEU A 4 3.86 2.82 -20.89
C LEU A 4 4.56 4.12 -21.28
N THR A 5 4.75 4.99 -20.31
CA THR A 5 5.63 6.15 -20.40
C THR A 5 6.53 6.24 -19.17
N ALA A 6 7.80 6.53 -19.37
CA ALA A 6 8.72 6.87 -18.29
C ALA A 6 8.71 8.39 -18.07
N GLY A 7 8.79 8.80 -16.82
CA GLY A 7 8.80 10.19 -16.43
C GLY A 7 9.64 10.43 -15.18
N THR A 8 9.53 11.62 -14.65
CA THR A 8 10.22 12.02 -13.42
C THR A 8 9.28 12.84 -12.57
N TYR A 9 9.15 12.46 -11.29
CA TYR A 9 8.63 13.34 -10.28
C TYR A 9 9.76 14.23 -9.79
N GLU A 10 9.59 15.52 -9.90
CA GLU A 10 10.58 16.50 -9.47
C GLU A 10 9.85 17.64 -8.78
N LYS A 11 9.89 17.66 -7.45
CA LYS A 11 9.39 18.74 -6.62
C LYS A 11 10.32 18.98 -5.45
N TYR A 12 10.50 20.24 -5.09
CA TYR A 12 11.38 20.68 -4.02
C TYR A 12 12.80 20.12 -4.23
N ASN A 13 13.28 19.25 -3.34
CA ASN A 13 14.63 18.64 -3.43
C ASN A 13 14.57 17.14 -3.74
N ALA A 14 13.40 16.59 -4.04
CA ALA A 14 13.23 15.18 -4.35
C ALA A 14 13.08 14.97 -5.86
N LYS A 15 13.78 13.95 -6.35
CA LYS A 15 13.69 13.51 -7.73
C LYS A 15 13.59 11.99 -7.78
N TYR A 16 12.47 11.50 -8.32
CA TYR A 16 12.19 10.08 -8.44
C TYR A 16 11.79 9.74 -9.87
N SER A 17 12.26 8.61 -10.37
CA SER A 17 11.80 8.06 -11.64
C SER A 17 10.36 7.56 -11.50
N THR A 18 9.53 7.79 -12.49
CA THR A 18 8.15 7.31 -12.53
C THR A 18 7.88 6.50 -13.77
N LEU A 19 7.02 5.50 -13.63
CA LEU A 19 6.49 4.70 -14.71
C LEU A 19 4.97 4.86 -14.73
N THR A 20 4.40 5.23 -15.87
CA THR A 20 2.97 5.47 -16.01
C THR A 20 2.38 4.60 -17.10
N LEU A 21 1.39 3.80 -16.74
CA LEU A 21 0.51 3.12 -17.68
C LEU A 21 -0.68 4.03 -18.00
N THR A 22 -1.04 4.14 -19.26
CA THR A 22 -2.22 4.90 -19.71
C THR A 22 -3.11 4.00 -20.56
N ASP A 23 -4.42 4.01 -20.33
CA ASP A 23 -5.43 3.36 -21.18
C ASP A 23 -6.67 4.24 -21.32
N GLY A 24 -6.85 4.82 -22.50
CA GLY A 24 -7.90 5.80 -22.74
C GLY A 24 -7.72 7.05 -21.86
N GLU A 25 -8.71 7.34 -21.06
CA GLU A 25 -8.72 8.50 -20.14
C GLU A 25 -8.09 8.18 -18.76
N TYR A 26 -7.65 6.93 -18.53
CA TYR A 26 -7.10 6.51 -17.25
C TYR A 26 -5.58 6.46 -17.29
N ALA A 27 -4.94 6.81 -16.17
CA ALA A 27 -3.51 6.68 -15.98
C ALA A 27 -3.18 6.18 -14.57
N LEU A 28 -2.21 5.26 -14.48
CA LEU A 28 -1.67 4.71 -13.24
C LEU A 28 -0.17 4.99 -13.20
N THR A 29 0.28 5.76 -12.23
CA THR A 29 1.71 6.10 -12.04
C THR A 29 2.28 5.36 -10.84
N VAL A 30 3.45 4.76 -11.05
CA VAL A 30 4.22 4.01 -10.05
C VAL A 30 5.58 4.67 -9.87
N THR A 31 6.07 4.72 -8.62
CA THR A 31 7.40 5.24 -8.27
C THR A 31 8.24 4.14 -7.63
N PRO A 32 9.13 3.47 -8.39
CA PRO A 32 9.94 2.36 -7.90
C PRO A 32 10.83 2.73 -6.72
N GLU A 33 11.48 3.89 -6.79
CA GLU A 33 12.45 4.35 -5.77
C GLU A 33 11.79 4.74 -4.44
N LYS A 34 10.49 4.99 -4.45
CA LYS A 34 9.72 5.37 -3.26
C LYS A 34 8.75 4.25 -2.85
N GLY A 35 9.31 3.19 -2.27
CA GLY A 35 8.52 2.05 -1.75
C GLY A 35 7.83 1.23 -2.82
N GLY A 36 8.20 1.38 -4.10
CA GLY A 36 7.58 0.66 -5.21
C GLY A 36 6.10 0.95 -5.42
N MET A 37 5.54 1.97 -4.79
CA MET A 37 4.08 2.18 -4.67
C MET A 37 3.45 2.87 -5.88
N ALA A 38 2.16 2.64 -6.08
CA ALA A 38 1.33 3.49 -6.93
C ALA A 38 1.14 4.85 -6.26
N THR A 39 1.48 5.92 -6.97
CA THR A 39 1.47 7.30 -6.46
C THR A 39 0.37 8.16 -7.05
N SER A 40 -0.20 7.75 -8.19
CA SER A 40 -1.30 8.44 -8.85
C SER A 40 -2.17 7.44 -9.60
N PHE A 41 -3.47 7.64 -9.54
CA PHE A 41 -4.45 6.99 -10.41
C PHE A 41 -5.46 8.04 -10.83
N THR A 42 -5.50 8.35 -12.12
CA THR A 42 -6.32 9.43 -12.65
C THR A 42 -7.32 8.98 -13.70
N LYS A 43 -8.42 9.72 -13.82
CA LYS A 43 -9.33 9.67 -14.94
C LYS A 43 -9.47 11.07 -15.54
N SER A 44 -9.15 11.27 -16.81
CA SER A 44 -9.16 12.59 -17.48
C SER A 44 -8.44 13.69 -16.69
N GLY A 45 -7.38 13.29 -15.94
CA GLY A 45 -6.58 14.19 -15.08
C GLY A 45 -7.16 14.41 -13.68
N GLU A 46 -8.33 13.90 -13.34
CA GLU A 46 -8.87 13.89 -11.98
C GLU A 46 -8.20 12.81 -11.15
N GLU A 47 -7.61 13.18 -10.01
CA GLU A 47 -6.82 12.30 -9.16
C GLU A 47 -7.68 11.57 -8.12
N TYR A 48 -7.53 10.25 -8.05
CA TYR A 48 -8.23 9.37 -7.10
C TYR A 48 -7.38 8.96 -5.90
N LEU A 49 -6.04 9.08 -6.00
CA LEU A 49 -5.14 8.83 -4.89
C LEU A 49 -4.68 10.15 -4.26
N TRP A 50 -4.52 10.14 -2.96
CA TRP A 50 -4.00 11.29 -2.26
C TRP A 50 -2.47 11.21 -2.15
N LEU A 51 -1.79 12.21 -2.69
CA LEU A 51 -0.35 12.38 -2.61
C LEU A 51 -0.02 13.64 -1.80
N ARG A 52 0.60 13.44 -0.64
CA ARG A 52 1.09 14.56 0.17
C ARG A 52 2.55 14.81 -0.13
N ASP A 53 2.85 15.87 -0.84
CA ASP A 53 4.20 16.20 -1.31
C ASP A 53 5.26 16.13 -0.19
N LYS A 54 5.02 16.74 0.97
CA LYS A 54 5.97 16.71 2.09
C LYS A 54 6.31 15.30 2.58
N ASN A 55 5.34 14.40 2.62
CA ASN A 55 5.57 13.01 3.03
C ASN A 55 6.25 12.21 1.93
N TYR A 56 5.96 12.55 0.68
CA TYR A 56 6.54 11.90 -0.47
C TYR A 56 8.03 12.23 -0.63
N GLU A 57 8.42 13.44 -0.27
CA GLU A 57 9.80 13.94 -0.36
C GLU A 57 10.67 13.53 0.82
N SER A 58 10.07 13.34 2.00
CA SER A 58 10.80 12.99 3.21
C SER A 58 11.31 11.54 3.16
N SER A 59 12.33 11.24 3.96
CA SER A 59 12.77 9.88 4.26
C SER A 59 11.80 9.13 5.16
N ASP A 60 10.78 9.83 5.69
CA ASP A 60 9.77 9.24 6.55
C ASP A 60 8.87 8.28 5.77
N ARG A 61 8.16 7.44 6.52
CA ARG A 61 7.19 6.52 5.95
C ARG A 61 6.14 7.27 5.12
N PRO A 62 5.93 6.88 3.86
CA PRO A 62 4.96 7.57 3.00
C PRO A 62 3.54 7.38 3.54
N ARG A 63 2.84 8.51 3.75
CA ARG A 63 1.42 8.52 4.09
C ARG A 63 0.63 9.10 2.91
N CYS A 64 0.74 8.44 1.77
CA CYS A 64 0.18 8.86 0.49
C CYS A 64 0.23 7.71 -0.52
N GLY A 65 -0.50 7.81 -1.62
CA GLY A 65 -0.55 6.77 -2.66
C GLY A 65 -1.05 5.42 -2.13
N VAL A 66 -0.39 4.34 -2.51
CA VAL A 66 -0.72 2.96 -2.08
C VAL A 66 0.53 2.26 -1.54
N PRO A 67 0.97 2.55 -0.30
CA PRO A 67 2.09 1.86 0.33
C PRO A 67 1.89 0.34 0.40
N ILE A 68 2.98 -0.39 0.20
CA ILE A 68 3.05 -1.86 0.29
C ILE A 68 3.57 -2.23 1.66
N LEU A 69 2.79 -2.99 2.43
CA LEU A 69 3.13 -3.37 3.79
C LEU A 69 3.69 -4.79 3.82
N PHE A 70 4.95 -4.93 4.28
CA PHE A 70 5.64 -6.21 4.46
C PHE A 70 6.90 -6.01 5.35
N PRO A 71 7.26 -6.96 6.22
CA PRO A 71 6.62 -8.23 6.52
C PRO A 71 5.52 -8.14 7.59
N SER A 72 5.11 -6.94 7.94
CA SER A 72 4.04 -6.70 8.92
C SER A 72 2.95 -5.81 8.32
N CYS A 73 1.68 -6.19 8.53
CA CYS A 73 0.53 -5.33 8.30
C CYS A 73 0.03 -4.84 9.67
N GLY A 74 0.45 -3.66 10.08
CA GLY A 74 0.25 -3.14 11.43
C GLY A 74 1.54 -3.15 12.26
N LYS A 75 1.40 -2.90 13.57
CA LYS A 75 2.49 -2.96 14.55
C LYS A 75 2.42 -4.29 15.30
N PRO A 76 3.46 -5.11 15.31
CA PRO A 76 3.53 -6.28 16.16
C PRO A 76 3.46 -5.90 17.66
N ASP A 77 3.01 -6.80 18.51
CA ASP A 77 2.99 -6.61 19.95
C ASP A 77 4.38 -6.28 20.46
N GLY A 78 4.49 -5.24 21.27
CA GLY A 78 5.78 -4.73 21.74
C GLY A 78 6.70 -4.14 20.66
N GLY A 79 6.30 -4.12 19.37
CA GLY A 79 7.16 -3.71 18.26
C GLY A 79 8.25 -4.71 17.92
N VAL A 80 8.03 -5.98 18.23
CA VAL A 80 9.03 -7.05 18.11
C VAL A 80 8.41 -8.27 17.43
N HIS A 81 9.14 -8.86 16.51
CA HIS A 81 8.86 -10.19 15.99
C HIS A 81 9.72 -11.22 16.72
N HIS A 82 9.12 -12.33 17.12
CA HIS A 82 9.80 -13.45 17.78
C HIS A 82 10.01 -14.60 16.79
N PHE A 83 11.25 -14.83 16.37
CA PHE A 83 11.60 -15.93 15.47
C PHE A 83 12.71 -16.78 16.04
N ASN A 84 12.49 -18.09 16.09
CA ASN A 84 13.53 -19.07 16.49
C ASN A 84 14.23 -18.74 17.83
N GLY A 85 13.46 -18.22 18.80
CA GLY A 85 13.98 -17.85 20.13
C GLY A 85 14.76 -16.53 20.18
N SER A 86 14.72 -15.74 19.13
CA SER A 86 15.34 -14.40 19.06
C SER A 86 14.30 -13.33 18.77
N ASP A 87 14.58 -12.14 19.29
CA ASP A 87 13.74 -10.95 19.14
C ASP A 87 14.28 -10.04 18.06
N TYR A 88 13.39 -9.62 17.13
CA TYR A 88 13.72 -8.75 16.02
C TYR A 88 12.84 -7.49 16.10
N PRO A 89 13.41 -6.34 16.46
CA PRO A 89 12.66 -5.10 16.47
C PRO A 89 12.23 -4.74 15.06
N ILE A 90 10.95 -4.41 14.89
CA ILE A 90 10.40 -4.02 13.60
C ILE A 90 9.44 -2.84 13.75
N GLU A 91 9.56 -1.90 12.85
CA GLU A 91 8.65 -0.76 12.77
C GLU A 91 7.25 -1.18 12.31
N VAL A 92 6.27 -0.33 12.65
CA VAL A 92 4.90 -0.49 12.14
C VAL A 92 4.91 -0.64 10.62
N HIS A 93 4.20 -1.62 10.09
CA HIS A 93 4.11 -1.94 8.65
C HIS A 93 5.39 -2.51 8.01
N GLY A 94 6.44 -2.76 8.79
CA GLY A 94 7.68 -3.34 8.27
C GLY A 94 8.52 -2.33 7.49
N PHE A 95 9.00 -2.71 6.29
CA PHE A 95 10.01 -1.92 5.57
C PHE A 95 9.79 -1.82 4.05
N ALA A 96 8.84 -2.52 3.47
CA ALA A 96 8.71 -2.58 2.01
C ALA A 96 8.37 -1.23 1.38
N ASP A 97 7.58 -0.41 2.08
CA ASP A 97 7.20 0.94 1.67
C ASP A 97 8.30 2.00 1.90
N LEU A 98 9.40 1.63 2.56
CA LEU A 98 10.54 2.52 2.84
C LEU A 98 11.71 2.31 1.89
N LEU A 99 11.76 1.17 1.19
CA LEU A 99 12.89 0.77 0.39
C LEU A 99 12.66 1.02 -1.10
N PRO A 100 13.71 1.31 -1.87
CA PRO A 100 13.62 1.35 -3.32
C PRO A 100 13.42 -0.07 -3.88
N TRP A 101 12.49 -0.20 -4.82
CA TRP A 101 12.23 -1.43 -5.56
C TRP A 101 12.92 -1.38 -6.91
N GLN A 102 13.31 -2.53 -7.42
CA GLN A 102 13.94 -2.69 -8.72
C GLN A 102 12.90 -2.94 -9.81
N VAL A 103 13.04 -2.30 -10.96
CA VAL A 103 12.19 -2.57 -12.11
C VAL A 103 12.63 -3.89 -12.75
N LYS A 104 11.76 -4.89 -12.73
CA LYS A 104 11.92 -6.18 -13.41
C LYS A 104 11.38 -6.12 -14.84
N THR A 105 10.18 -5.54 -14.99
CA THR A 105 9.52 -5.37 -16.29
C THR A 105 8.89 -4.00 -16.35
N ALA A 106 9.01 -3.34 -17.49
CA ALA A 106 8.30 -2.13 -17.83
C ALA A 106 7.82 -2.25 -19.28
N ALA A 107 6.56 -2.62 -19.47
CA ALA A 107 5.94 -2.87 -20.77
C ALA A 107 4.58 -2.13 -20.85
N ASP A 108 4.02 -2.03 -22.05
CA ASP A 108 2.78 -1.28 -22.27
C ASP A 108 1.58 -1.82 -21.49
N ASP A 109 1.60 -3.09 -21.10
CA ASP A 109 0.51 -3.76 -20.39
C ASP A 109 0.77 -3.99 -18.91
N GLU A 110 2.05 -3.89 -18.47
CA GLU A 110 2.42 -4.11 -17.07
C GLU A 110 3.69 -3.40 -16.63
N ILE A 111 3.75 -3.12 -15.33
CA ILE A 111 4.97 -2.77 -14.60
C ILE A 111 5.17 -3.82 -13.52
N VAL A 112 6.35 -4.47 -13.50
CA VAL A 112 6.70 -5.43 -12.45
C VAL A 112 7.93 -4.93 -11.72
N LEU A 113 7.79 -4.79 -10.41
CA LEU A 113 8.86 -4.38 -9.50
C LEU A 113 9.24 -5.54 -8.59
N THR A 114 10.49 -5.57 -8.15
CA THR A 114 10.98 -6.58 -7.20
C THR A 114 11.68 -5.94 -6.01
N LEU A 115 11.56 -6.59 -4.85
CA LEU A 115 12.33 -6.29 -3.65
C LEU A 115 12.91 -7.58 -3.08
N THR A 116 14.22 -7.57 -2.85
CA THR A 116 14.95 -8.66 -2.20
C THR A 116 15.57 -8.20 -0.90
N PRO A 117 15.92 -9.11 0.03
CA PRO A 117 16.56 -8.75 1.28
C PRO A 117 17.91 -8.09 1.05
N ASN A 118 18.27 -7.21 1.96
CA ASN A 118 19.58 -6.60 2.08
C ASN A 118 20.09 -6.69 3.54
N GLY A 119 21.26 -6.15 3.83
CA GLY A 119 21.84 -6.24 5.19
C GLY A 119 20.95 -5.58 6.25
N LEU A 120 20.26 -4.48 5.93
CA LEU A 120 19.36 -3.81 6.89
C LEU A 120 18.10 -4.62 7.13
N THR A 121 17.47 -5.14 6.07
CA THR A 121 16.26 -5.96 6.23
C THR A 121 16.55 -7.26 6.98
N LYS A 122 17.69 -7.91 6.74
CA LYS A 122 18.08 -9.12 7.46
C LYS A 122 18.36 -8.92 8.95
N PHE A 123 18.71 -7.71 9.35
CA PHE A 123 18.88 -7.37 10.76
C PHE A 123 17.56 -7.40 11.54
N VAL A 124 16.46 -6.97 10.90
CA VAL A 124 15.11 -6.93 11.53
C VAL A 124 14.20 -8.09 11.09
N TYR A 125 14.55 -8.78 10.00
CA TYR A 125 13.77 -9.88 9.42
C TYR A 125 14.72 -10.87 8.74
N PRO A 126 15.21 -11.92 9.47
CA PRO A 126 16.35 -12.76 9.06
C PRO A 126 15.97 -13.87 8.07
N PHE A 127 15.17 -13.53 7.06
CA PHE A 127 14.70 -14.46 6.04
C PHE A 127 15.11 -14.01 4.64
N ASP A 128 15.26 -14.98 3.75
CA ASP A 128 15.40 -14.73 2.33
C ASP A 128 14.02 -14.76 1.66
N PHE A 129 13.73 -13.76 0.85
CA PHE A 129 12.49 -13.60 0.13
C PHE A 129 12.70 -12.89 -1.20
N LEU A 130 11.75 -13.04 -2.10
CA LEU A 130 11.57 -12.16 -3.24
C LEU A 130 10.13 -11.67 -3.23
N LEU A 131 9.95 -10.36 -3.12
CA LEU A 131 8.66 -9.74 -3.39
C LEU A 131 8.59 -9.35 -4.85
N GLU A 132 7.46 -9.61 -5.47
CA GLU A 132 7.17 -9.19 -6.83
C GLU A 132 5.84 -8.43 -6.83
N MET A 133 5.89 -7.15 -7.19
CA MET A 133 4.72 -6.29 -7.29
C MET A 133 4.41 -5.99 -8.74
N ARG A 134 3.24 -6.44 -9.20
CA ARG A 134 2.76 -6.26 -10.56
C ARG A 134 1.64 -5.22 -10.59
N TYR A 135 1.80 -4.26 -11.48
CA TYR A 135 0.82 -3.24 -11.78
C TYR A 135 0.32 -3.41 -13.21
N THR A 136 -0.99 -3.34 -13.38
CA THR A 136 -1.66 -3.40 -14.69
C THR A 136 -2.72 -2.33 -14.78
N LEU A 137 -3.06 -1.89 -15.99
CA LEU A 137 -4.14 -0.98 -16.25
C LEU A 137 -4.97 -1.46 -17.44
N SER A 138 -6.29 -1.56 -17.26
CA SER A 138 -7.23 -1.91 -18.33
C SER A 138 -8.52 -1.09 -18.16
N GLY A 139 -8.65 -0.04 -18.94
CA GLY A 139 -9.71 0.96 -18.78
C GLY A 139 -9.74 1.50 -17.36
N ALA A 140 -10.89 1.43 -16.69
CA ALA A 140 -11.09 1.89 -15.32
C ALA A 140 -10.51 0.94 -14.24
N LYS A 141 -9.84 -0.14 -14.60
CA LYS A 141 -9.32 -1.13 -13.64
C LYS A 141 -7.82 -1.05 -13.52
N ALA A 142 -7.33 -0.57 -12.36
CA ALA A 142 -5.96 -0.71 -11.95
C ALA A 142 -5.80 -2.03 -11.18
N GLY A 143 -4.92 -2.92 -11.65
CA GLY A 143 -4.57 -4.17 -10.98
C GLY A 143 -3.30 -4.00 -10.16
N LEU A 144 -3.34 -4.42 -8.89
CA LEU A 144 -2.22 -4.43 -7.95
C LEU A 144 -2.10 -5.85 -7.40
N GLU A 145 -1.03 -6.55 -7.77
CA GLU A 145 -0.79 -7.94 -7.38
C GLU A 145 0.58 -8.05 -6.71
N LEU A 146 0.59 -8.46 -5.45
CA LEU A 146 1.81 -8.69 -4.68
C LEU A 146 2.03 -10.19 -4.48
N THR A 147 3.14 -10.70 -5.01
CA THR A 147 3.57 -12.09 -4.84
C THR A 147 4.75 -12.15 -3.87
N VAL A 148 4.65 -13.05 -2.90
CA VAL A 148 5.72 -13.32 -1.94
C VAL A 148 6.33 -14.69 -2.24
N HIS A 149 7.58 -14.71 -2.65
CA HIS A 149 8.35 -15.94 -2.84
C HIS A 149 9.24 -16.17 -1.62
N ASN A 150 9.04 -17.29 -0.94
CA ASN A 150 9.96 -17.74 0.07
C ASN A 150 11.19 -18.35 -0.62
N THR A 151 12.33 -17.67 -0.53
CA THR A 151 13.61 -18.14 -1.08
C THR A 151 14.55 -18.66 0.00
N SER A 152 14.07 -18.76 1.25
CA SER A 152 14.81 -19.39 2.36
C SER A 152 14.49 -20.87 2.47
N ASP A 153 15.32 -21.61 3.22
CA ASP A 153 15.13 -23.02 3.58
C ASP A 153 14.15 -23.22 4.77
N LYS A 154 13.59 -22.12 5.30
CA LYS A 154 12.73 -22.09 6.49
C LYS A 154 11.35 -21.52 6.13
N ALA A 155 10.38 -21.78 6.99
CA ALA A 155 9.08 -21.12 6.90
C ALA A 155 9.26 -19.59 7.00
N LEU A 156 8.58 -18.85 6.10
CA LEU A 156 8.62 -17.40 6.02
C LEU A 156 7.36 -16.84 6.69
N PRO A 157 7.42 -16.38 7.94
CA PRO A 157 6.27 -15.80 8.63
C PRO A 157 6.09 -14.33 8.25
N PHE A 158 4.96 -13.97 7.66
CA PHE A 158 4.65 -12.58 7.28
C PHE A 158 3.16 -12.26 7.34
N SER A 159 2.86 -10.99 7.39
CA SER A 159 1.58 -10.42 6.99
C SER A 159 1.81 -9.32 5.96
N ILE A 160 0.90 -9.23 4.99
CA ILE A 160 0.98 -8.26 3.91
C ILE A 160 -0.30 -7.44 3.80
N GLY A 161 -0.19 -6.27 3.21
CA GLY A 161 -1.35 -5.44 2.91
C GLY A 161 -1.00 -4.27 2.01
N PHE A 162 -2.04 -3.60 1.54
CA PHE A 162 -1.96 -2.31 0.90
C PHE A 162 -2.58 -1.26 1.82
N HIS A 163 -1.99 -0.06 1.82
CA HIS A 163 -2.48 1.06 2.63
C HIS A 163 -2.89 2.24 1.73
N PRO A 164 -3.97 2.11 0.94
CA PRO A 164 -4.34 3.14 -0.01
C PRO A 164 -4.81 4.42 0.72
N TYR A 165 -4.37 5.55 0.19
CA TYR A 165 -4.83 6.88 0.55
C TYR A 165 -5.65 7.42 -0.62
N PHE A 166 -6.94 7.53 -0.44
CA PHE A 166 -7.84 8.04 -1.46
C PHE A 166 -8.01 9.55 -1.35
N ALA A 167 -8.08 10.21 -2.50
CA ALA A 167 -8.43 11.63 -2.58
C ALA A 167 -9.93 11.80 -2.36
N ALA A 168 -10.29 12.73 -1.48
CA ALA A 168 -11.67 13.10 -1.26
C ALA A 168 -11.76 14.62 -1.03
N SER A 169 -12.71 15.26 -1.69
CA SER A 169 -12.94 16.70 -1.52
C SER A 169 -13.51 17.02 -0.13
N LYS A 170 -14.37 16.11 0.39
CA LYS A 170 -14.97 16.17 1.71
C LYS A 170 -15.20 14.76 2.24
N LEU A 171 -14.89 14.53 3.53
CA LEU A 171 -15.06 13.22 4.16
C LEU A 171 -16.53 12.77 4.24
N GLU A 172 -17.44 13.70 4.43
CA GLU A 172 -18.88 13.40 4.48
C GLU A 172 -19.46 12.82 3.18
N ASN A 173 -18.74 13.01 2.06
CA ASN A 173 -19.13 12.47 0.76
C ASN A 173 -18.52 11.10 0.47
N VAL A 174 -17.69 10.57 1.41
CA VAL A 174 -17.04 9.28 1.22
C VAL A 174 -17.87 8.18 1.86
N HIS A 175 -18.27 7.20 1.06
CA HIS A 175 -19.03 6.04 1.49
C HIS A 175 -18.26 4.76 1.18
N PHE A 176 -18.15 3.88 2.18
CA PHE A 176 -17.60 2.53 2.00
C PHE A 176 -18.72 1.51 2.08
N ASP A 177 -18.88 0.75 1.01
CA ASP A 177 -19.74 -0.44 1.01
C ASP A 177 -18.85 -1.65 1.29
N ILE A 178 -18.92 -2.16 2.52
CA ILE A 178 -18.08 -3.26 2.98
C ILE A 178 -18.98 -4.35 3.58
N ASN A 179 -18.99 -5.50 2.94
CA ASN A 179 -19.65 -6.69 3.50
C ASN A 179 -18.64 -7.45 4.37
N ALA A 180 -18.67 -7.21 5.67
CA ALA A 180 -17.79 -7.83 6.66
C ALA A 180 -18.57 -8.69 7.65
N ALA A 181 -17.92 -9.71 8.20
CA ALA A 181 -18.51 -10.55 9.25
C ALA A 181 -18.47 -9.86 10.62
N THR A 182 -17.37 -9.18 10.95
CA THR A 182 -17.21 -8.45 12.22
C THR A 182 -16.59 -7.08 12.00
N CYS A 183 -16.81 -6.18 12.94
CA CYS A 183 -16.21 -4.86 13.02
C CYS A 183 -15.76 -4.59 14.45
N SER A 184 -14.55 -4.09 14.64
CA SER A 184 -14.03 -3.56 15.90
C SER A 184 -13.58 -2.13 15.71
N GLU A 185 -14.07 -1.21 16.52
CA GLU A 185 -13.66 0.18 16.46
C GLU A 185 -12.67 0.50 17.60
N ASN A 186 -11.50 1.03 17.24
CA ASN A 186 -10.45 1.44 18.18
C ASN A 186 -10.08 0.34 19.21
N ALA A 187 -10.02 -0.91 18.76
CA ALA A 187 -9.74 -2.10 19.60
C ALA A 187 -10.68 -2.31 20.79
N LYS A 188 -11.88 -1.77 20.76
CA LYS A 188 -12.90 -1.89 21.82
C LYS A 188 -13.73 -3.19 21.77
N GLY A 189 -13.11 -4.28 21.37
CA GLY A 189 -13.77 -5.58 21.26
C GLY A 189 -14.57 -5.77 19.95
N GLU A 190 -14.81 -7.03 19.60
CA GLU A 190 -15.57 -7.37 18.39
C GLU A 190 -17.05 -7.03 18.57
N GLN A 191 -17.58 -6.34 17.57
CA GLN A 191 -19.00 -6.06 17.43
C GLN A 191 -19.59 -7.01 16.38
N PRO A 192 -20.84 -7.48 16.55
CA PRO A 192 -21.47 -8.26 15.48
C PRO A 192 -21.68 -7.41 14.24
N ALA A 193 -21.53 -8.02 13.09
CA ALA A 193 -21.71 -7.54 11.73
C ALA A 193 -21.52 -6.01 11.50
N ALA A 194 -20.50 -5.64 10.74
CA ALA A 194 -20.35 -4.27 10.29
C ALA A 194 -21.58 -3.83 9.47
N PRO A 195 -22.00 -2.56 9.56
CA PRO A 195 -22.98 -2.02 8.64
C PRO A 195 -22.47 -2.18 7.20
N GLU A 196 -23.37 -2.48 6.27
CA GLU A 196 -23.04 -2.65 4.84
C GLU A 196 -22.43 -1.38 4.24
N THR A 197 -22.85 -0.21 4.75
CA THR A 197 -22.33 1.09 4.32
C THR A 197 -21.82 1.89 5.51
N ILE A 198 -20.58 2.39 5.40
CA ILE A 198 -19.94 3.22 6.41
C ILE A 198 -19.76 4.62 5.84
N THR A 199 -20.37 5.60 6.50
CA THR A 199 -20.12 7.01 6.23
C THR A 199 -19.06 7.53 7.18
N LEU A 200 -18.01 8.14 6.64
CA LEU A 200 -16.95 8.73 7.46
C LEU A 200 -17.39 10.12 7.94
N THR A 201 -17.39 10.30 9.25
CA THR A 201 -17.58 11.61 9.86
C THR A 201 -16.37 11.96 10.70
N ARG A 202 -15.78 13.13 10.46
CA ARG A 202 -14.74 13.68 11.34
C ARG A 202 -15.40 14.46 12.47
N LYS A 203 -15.25 13.98 13.69
CA LYS A 203 -15.58 14.79 14.88
C LYS A 203 -14.40 15.72 15.15
N GLU A 204 -14.66 17.00 15.32
CA GLU A 204 -13.65 18.01 15.67
C GLU A 204 -12.92 17.58 16.97
N GLY A 205 -11.58 17.54 16.92
CA GLY A 205 -10.74 17.13 18.06
C GLY A 205 -10.67 15.63 18.36
N SER A 206 -11.27 14.77 17.53
CA SER A 206 -11.13 13.31 17.70
C SER A 206 -9.90 12.78 16.99
N ALA A 207 -9.20 11.83 17.62
CA ALA A 207 -8.22 11.00 16.92
C ALA A 207 -8.93 10.24 15.79
N ASP A 208 -8.17 9.93 14.71
CA ASP A 208 -8.69 9.12 13.61
C ASP A 208 -9.29 7.82 14.15
N SER A 209 -10.52 7.49 13.77
CA SER A 209 -11.10 6.23 14.17
C SER A 209 -10.55 5.11 13.30
N ILE A 210 -10.03 4.07 13.95
CA ILE A 210 -9.56 2.85 13.29
C ILE A 210 -10.67 1.81 13.43
N ARG A 211 -11.15 1.30 12.31
CA ARG A 211 -12.10 0.18 12.26
C ARG A 211 -11.43 -1.04 11.67
N LEU A 212 -11.38 -2.11 12.44
CA LEU A 212 -10.92 -3.42 11.98
C LEU A 212 -12.14 -4.24 11.56
N MET A 213 -12.17 -4.65 10.30
CA MET A 213 -13.21 -5.49 9.74
C MET A 213 -12.64 -6.83 9.34
N THR A 214 -13.30 -7.91 9.72
CA THR A 214 -12.86 -9.27 9.39
C THR A 214 -13.93 -10.00 8.59
N GLY A 215 -13.53 -11.07 7.87
CA GLY A 215 -14.44 -11.82 7.03
C GLY A 215 -15.04 -10.99 5.89
N VAL A 216 -14.28 -10.02 5.38
CA VAL A 216 -14.73 -9.13 4.31
C VAL A 216 -14.91 -9.93 3.01
N LYS A 217 -16.06 -9.77 2.37
CA LYS A 217 -16.37 -10.34 1.07
C LYS A 217 -16.18 -9.30 -0.02
N SER A 218 -15.53 -9.72 -1.10
CA SER A 218 -15.36 -8.89 -2.30
C SER A 218 -16.66 -8.82 -3.12
N PRO A 219 -16.95 -7.72 -3.84
CA PRO A 219 -16.17 -6.50 -3.86
C PRO A 219 -16.46 -5.56 -2.68
N MET A 220 -15.44 -4.81 -2.26
CA MET A 220 -15.63 -3.58 -1.49
C MET A 220 -15.78 -2.41 -2.45
N ARG A 221 -16.59 -1.42 -2.11
CA ARG A 221 -16.77 -0.21 -2.91
C ARG A 221 -16.47 1.02 -2.07
N LEU A 222 -15.83 1.98 -2.70
CA LEU A 222 -15.65 3.34 -2.21
C LEU A 222 -16.30 4.29 -3.21
N THR A 223 -17.24 5.10 -2.77
CA THR A 223 -17.97 6.09 -3.59
C THR A 223 -17.97 7.45 -2.93
#